data_a512ef9fa0ab0d0218f20972083a30fc
#
_entry.id   a512ef9fa0ab0d0218f20972083a30fc
#
_cell.length_a   1.000
_cell.length_b   1.000
_cell.length_c   1.000
_cell.angle_alpha   90.00
_cell.angle_beta   90.00
_cell.angle_gamma   90.00
#
_symmetry.space_group_name_H-M   'P 1'
#
loop_
_entity.id
_entity.type
_entity.pdbx_description
1 polymer ?
#
loop_
_entity_poly.entity_id
_entity_poly.type
_entity_poly.pdbx_seq_one_letter_code
_entity_poly.pdbx_strand_id
1 'polypeptide(L)'
;MASFLCSLGYPMSEKKYLLFNWNVRGLNNKARRKVVKDLAQDYRCTIAALQETKMEVIQAADISETLGVRFSKQFAFLPAQGTRGGAVIAVDEDYYTILNSEHRLHSVTVCLASSQCESVWWLTAVYGPQGDQDKIDFLR
;
A
#
# COMPACT_ATOMS: atom_id res chain seq x y z
N MET A 1 1.95 -10.36 -9.13
CA MET A 1 2.81 -9.21 -8.86
C MET A 1 2.58 -8.16 -9.93
N ALA A 2 2.17 -6.98 -9.55
CA ALA A 2 1.98 -5.88 -10.47
C ALA A 2 2.70 -4.64 -9.93
N SER A 3 3.60 -4.09 -10.70
CA SER A 3 4.23 -2.81 -10.43
C SER A 3 3.76 -1.80 -11.45
N PHE A 4 3.34 -0.62 -10.99
CA PHE A 4 2.86 0.44 -11.86
C PHE A 4 3.81 1.61 -11.82
N LEU A 5 4.23 2.05 -13.01
CA LEU A 5 4.97 3.28 -13.17
C LEU A 5 3.95 4.40 -13.41
N CYS A 6 3.74 5.24 -12.41
CA CYS A 6 2.93 6.44 -12.58
C CYS A 6 3.86 7.61 -12.86
N SER A 7 3.89 8.07 -14.09
CA SER A 7 4.52 9.32 -14.45
C SER A 7 3.47 10.42 -14.28
N LEU A 8 3.54 11.13 -13.17
CA LEU A 8 2.83 12.40 -13.06
C LEU A 8 3.58 13.41 -13.92
N GLY A 9 2.95 13.84 -15.01
CA GLY A 9 3.56 14.66 -16.04
C GLY A 9 3.90 16.08 -15.61
N TYR A 10 4.91 16.22 -14.77
CA TYR A 10 5.52 17.51 -14.50
C TYR A 10 6.79 17.64 -15.32
N PRO A 11 6.87 18.67 -16.20
CA PRO A 11 7.97 18.78 -17.16
C PRO A 11 9.34 19.07 -16.56
N MET A 12 9.44 19.23 -15.23
CA MET A 12 10.68 19.63 -14.57
C MET A 12 11.31 18.54 -13.70
N SER A 13 10.69 17.39 -13.53
CA SER A 13 11.30 16.31 -12.80
C SER A 13 11.12 14.99 -13.54
N GLU A 14 12.21 14.42 -13.99
CA GLU A 14 12.28 13.05 -14.48
C GLU A 14 12.02 12.02 -13.35
N LYS A 15 11.46 12.44 -12.22
CA LYS A 15 11.18 11.56 -11.09
C LYS A 15 9.99 10.69 -11.41
N LYS A 16 10.30 9.45 -11.73
CA LYS A 16 9.31 8.41 -11.90
C LYS A 16 8.82 7.99 -10.53
N TYR A 17 7.56 8.25 -10.24
CA TYR A 17 6.91 7.75 -9.04
C TYR A 17 6.53 6.29 -9.29
N LEU A 18 7.15 5.37 -8.55
CA LEU A 18 6.87 3.96 -8.71
C LEU A 18 5.90 3.51 -7.63
N LEU A 19 4.70 3.13 -8.08
CA LEU A 19 3.71 2.47 -7.23
C LEU A 19 3.96 0.96 -7.28
N PHE A 20 4.24 0.38 -6.13
CA PHE A 20 4.40 -1.05 -5.95
C PHE A 20 3.08 -1.62 -5.43
N ASN A 21 2.40 -2.39 -6.24
CA ASN A 21 1.13 -3.02 -5.89
C ASN A 21 1.25 -4.53 -5.96
N TRP A 22 0.97 -5.22 -4.84
CA TRP A 22 1.16 -6.66 -4.76
C TRP A 22 0.16 -7.31 -3.80
N ASN A 23 -0.43 -8.43 -4.26
CA ASN A 23 -1.13 -9.36 -3.38
C ASN A 23 -0.08 -10.24 -2.70
N VAL A 24 0.21 -9.96 -1.43
CA VAL A 24 1.32 -10.58 -0.71
C VAL A 24 0.98 -11.94 -0.10
N ARG A 25 -0.29 -12.29 -0.06
CA ARG A 25 -0.78 -13.57 0.50
C ARG A 25 -0.27 -13.84 1.92
N GLY A 26 -0.29 -12.82 2.75
CA GLY A 26 0.11 -12.86 4.15
C GLY A 26 1.46 -12.23 4.44
N LEU A 27 1.52 -11.44 5.50
CA LEU A 27 2.73 -10.82 6.01
C LEU A 27 3.12 -11.29 7.42
N ASN A 28 2.46 -12.34 7.92
CA ASN A 28 2.79 -12.90 9.23
C ASN A 28 4.14 -13.65 9.23
N ASN A 29 4.63 -14.01 8.07
CA ASN A 29 5.90 -14.73 7.90
C ASN A 29 7.05 -13.72 7.63
N LYS A 30 8.06 -13.75 8.49
CA LYS A 30 9.23 -12.85 8.36
C LYS A 30 10.00 -13.04 7.06
N ALA A 31 10.10 -14.27 6.57
CA ALA A 31 10.75 -14.53 5.30
C ALA A 31 10.04 -13.84 4.14
N ARG A 32 8.71 -13.81 4.18
CA ARG A 32 7.92 -13.11 3.16
C ARG A 32 8.09 -11.59 3.25
N ARG A 33 8.13 -11.04 4.47
CA ARG A 33 8.42 -9.62 4.66
C ARG A 33 9.74 -9.22 4.04
N LYS A 34 10.75 -10.07 4.21
CA LYS A 34 12.07 -9.84 3.60
C LYS A 34 12.01 -9.82 2.07
N VAL A 35 11.29 -10.74 1.46
CA VAL A 35 11.12 -10.78 0.00
C VAL A 35 10.42 -9.51 -0.49
N VAL A 36 9.36 -9.08 0.17
CA VAL A 36 8.66 -7.83 -0.18
C VAL A 36 9.61 -6.64 -0.08
N LYS A 37 10.37 -6.56 1.01
CA LYS A 37 11.33 -5.49 1.24
C LYS A 37 12.40 -5.42 0.16
N ASP A 38 12.98 -6.57 -0.19
CA ASP A 38 14.01 -6.64 -1.21
C ASP A 38 13.48 -6.17 -2.57
N LEU A 39 12.27 -6.61 -2.95
CA LEU A 39 11.63 -6.19 -4.19
C LEU A 39 11.28 -4.70 -4.18
N ALA A 40 10.73 -4.19 -3.10
CA ALA A 40 10.39 -2.78 -2.97
C ALA A 40 11.63 -1.89 -3.09
N GLN A 41 12.73 -2.31 -2.50
CA GLN A 41 14.01 -1.60 -2.59
C GLN A 41 14.61 -1.68 -3.99
N ASP A 42 14.58 -2.84 -4.64
CA ASP A 42 15.08 -3.02 -5.99
C ASP A 42 14.35 -2.15 -7.00
N TYR A 43 13.03 -2.03 -6.87
CA TYR A 43 12.20 -1.17 -7.72
C TYR A 43 12.23 0.30 -7.30
N ARG A 44 12.83 0.64 -6.16
CA ARG A 44 12.86 2.01 -5.62
C ARG A 44 11.48 2.64 -5.54
N CYS A 45 10.51 1.87 -5.07
CA CYS A 45 9.14 2.37 -4.97
C CYS A 45 9.04 3.47 -3.89
N THR A 46 8.13 4.41 -4.11
CA THR A 46 7.82 5.47 -3.16
C THR A 46 6.43 5.33 -2.57
N ILE A 47 5.61 4.49 -3.18
CA ILE A 47 4.27 4.15 -2.72
C ILE A 47 4.13 2.64 -2.80
N ALA A 48 3.62 2.02 -1.74
CA ALA A 48 3.32 0.59 -1.73
C ALA A 48 1.87 0.37 -1.34
N ALA A 49 1.18 -0.45 -2.13
CA ALA A 49 -0.16 -0.93 -1.83
C ALA A 49 -0.12 -2.46 -1.81
N LEU A 50 -0.31 -3.04 -0.63
CA LEU A 50 -0.21 -4.48 -0.43
C LEU A 50 -1.58 -5.02 -0.03
N GLN A 51 -2.05 -6.05 -0.72
CA GLN A 51 -3.32 -6.72 -0.46
C GLN A 51 -3.09 -8.11 0.16
N GLU A 52 -4.10 -8.62 0.83
CA GLU A 52 -4.05 -9.89 1.57
C GLU A 52 -2.92 -9.94 2.60
N THR A 53 -2.82 -8.90 3.41
CA THR A 53 -1.81 -8.85 4.47
C THR A 53 -2.02 -9.93 5.53
N LYS A 54 -3.27 -10.36 5.73
CA LYS A 54 -3.70 -11.34 6.74
C LYS A 54 -3.31 -10.93 8.17
N MET A 55 -3.21 -9.64 8.40
CA MET A 55 -2.88 -9.06 9.71
C MET A 55 -4.03 -8.21 10.21
N GLU A 56 -4.47 -8.47 11.42
CA GLU A 56 -5.53 -7.69 12.07
C GLU A 56 -5.03 -6.31 12.49
N VAL A 57 -3.78 -6.24 12.92
CA VAL A 57 -3.12 -5.00 13.34
C VAL A 57 -1.77 -4.90 12.66
N ILE A 58 -1.48 -3.75 12.08
CA ILE A 58 -0.19 -3.45 11.47
C ILE A 58 0.43 -2.27 12.21
N GLN A 59 1.62 -2.48 12.74
CA GLN A 59 2.38 -1.46 13.45
C GLN A 59 3.54 -0.93 12.59
N ALA A 60 4.11 0.19 13.02
CA ALA A 60 5.26 0.78 12.34
C ALA A 60 6.44 -0.20 12.19
N ALA A 61 6.66 -1.06 13.17
CA ALA A 61 7.70 -2.10 13.10
C ALA A 61 7.44 -3.11 11.97
N ASP A 62 6.18 -3.49 11.76
CA ASP A 62 5.80 -4.40 10.67
C ASP A 62 6.08 -3.76 9.30
N ILE A 63 5.78 -2.49 9.17
CA ILE A 63 6.05 -1.74 7.93
C ILE A 63 7.56 -1.61 7.70
N SER A 64 8.33 -1.31 8.77
CA SER A 64 9.78 -1.24 8.68
C SER A 64 10.40 -2.55 8.19
N GLU A 65 9.92 -3.68 8.69
CA GLU A 65 10.40 -5.01 8.26
C GLU A 65 9.98 -5.35 6.83
N THR A 66 8.84 -4.83 6.39
CA THR A 66 8.24 -5.18 5.08
C THR A 66 8.68 -4.27 3.95
N LEU A 67 8.86 -2.97 4.22
CA LEU A 67 9.11 -1.96 3.19
C LEU A 67 10.33 -1.09 3.48
N GLY A 68 10.75 -1.03 4.73
CA GLY A 68 11.83 -0.17 5.19
C GLY A 68 11.34 0.97 6.07
N VAL A 69 12.28 1.57 6.81
CA VAL A 69 11.99 2.58 7.83
C VAL A 69 11.32 3.83 7.26
N ARG A 70 11.60 4.20 6.00
CA ARG A 70 11.01 5.39 5.36
C ARG A 70 9.50 5.30 5.17
N PHE A 71 8.95 4.09 5.16
CA PHE A 71 7.51 3.83 5.00
C PHE A 71 6.79 3.72 6.34
N SER A 72 7.51 3.62 7.45
CA SER A 72 6.94 3.25 8.74
C SER A 72 6.16 4.35 9.44
N LYS A 73 6.28 5.59 9.00
CA LYS A 73 5.58 6.74 9.59
C LYS A 73 4.32 7.15 8.84
N GLN A 74 4.23 6.80 7.57
CA GLN A 74 3.16 7.23 6.68
C GLN A 74 2.48 5.99 6.06
N PHE A 75 1.52 5.43 6.79
CA PHE A 75 0.75 4.28 6.31
C PHE A 75 -0.68 4.29 6.88
N ALA A 76 -1.57 3.62 6.14
CA ALA A 76 -2.93 3.32 6.58
C ALA A 76 -3.26 1.89 6.19
N PHE A 77 -4.00 1.17 7.02
CA PHE A 77 -4.30 -0.23 6.76
C PHE A 77 -5.76 -0.56 6.99
N LEU A 78 -6.23 -1.54 6.25
CA LEU A 78 -7.51 -2.22 6.44
C LEU A 78 -7.21 -3.51 7.21
N PRO A 79 -7.75 -3.67 8.43
CA PRO A 79 -7.52 -4.89 9.21
C PRO A 79 -8.02 -6.15 8.50
N ALA A 80 -7.28 -7.24 8.61
CA ALA A 80 -7.79 -8.54 8.23
C ALA A 80 -8.88 -8.98 9.22
N GLN A 81 -9.78 -9.83 8.75
CA GLN A 81 -10.76 -10.52 9.59
C GLN A 81 -10.23 -11.92 9.91
N GLY A 82 -9.62 -12.09 11.09
CA GLY A 82 -8.84 -13.27 11.39
C GLY A 82 -7.62 -13.36 10.47
N THR A 83 -7.56 -14.40 9.66
CA THR A 83 -6.49 -14.60 8.66
C THR A 83 -6.95 -14.33 7.23
N ARG A 84 -8.03 -13.58 7.05
CA ARG A 84 -8.59 -13.27 5.74
C ARG A 84 -8.50 -11.79 5.43
N GLY A 85 -8.03 -11.49 4.25
CA GLY A 85 -8.00 -10.13 3.72
C GLY A 85 -6.91 -9.26 4.34
N GLY A 86 -7.25 -8.01 4.54
CA GLY A 86 -6.32 -6.98 4.96
C GLY A 86 -5.63 -6.32 3.79
N ALA A 87 -5.37 -5.05 3.92
CA ALA A 87 -4.63 -4.25 2.95
C ALA A 87 -3.86 -3.14 3.66
N VAL A 88 -2.79 -2.68 3.06
CA VAL A 88 -2.04 -1.54 3.57
C VAL A 88 -1.55 -0.67 2.43
N ILE A 89 -1.63 0.62 2.63
CA ILE A 89 -0.95 1.61 1.79
C ILE A 89 0.09 2.29 2.66
N ALA A 90 1.32 2.28 2.22
CA ALA A 90 2.42 2.96 2.87
C ALA A 90 3.19 3.78 1.85
N VAL A 91 3.68 4.93 2.25
CA VAL A 91 4.42 5.84 1.38
C VAL A 91 5.75 6.22 2.00
N ASP A 92 6.74 6.48 1.15
CA ASP A 92 8.03 6.99 1.57
C ASP A 92 7.85 8.44 2.06
N GLU A 93 8.19 8.69 3.31
CA GLU A 93 8.02 9.99 3.96
C GLU A 93 8.81 11.13 3.30
N ASP A 94 9.86 10.80 2.57
CA ASP A 94 10.66 11.80 1.84
C ASP A 94 9.91 12.34 0.62
N TYR A 95 8.91 11.62 0.13
CA TYR A 95 8.17 11.96 -1.10
C TYR A 95 6.72 12.31 -0.87
N TYR A 96 6.07 11.74 0.16
CA TYR A 96 4.65 11.89 0.38
C TYR A 96 4.29 12.01 1.84
N THR A 97 3.18 12.68 2.08
CA THR A 97 2.50 12.71 3.37
C THR A 97 1.07 12.22 3.18
N ILE A 98 0.60 11.36 4.06
CA ILE A 98 -0.81 10.97 4.11
C ILE A 98 -1.55 12.04 4.92
N LEU A 99 -2.41 12.81 4.23
CA LEU A 99 -3.19 13.87 4.86
C LEU A 99 -4.43 13.33 5.54
N ASN A 100 -5.03 12.28 4.98
CA ASN A 100 -6.26 11.68 5.48
C ASN A 100 -6.37 10.26 4.97
N SER A 101 -7.13 9.43 5.69
CA SER A 101 -7.43 8.06 5.27
C SER A 101 -8.90 7.73 5.52
N GLU A 102 -9.46 6.91 4.65
CA GLU A 102 -10.82 6.42 4.74
C GLU A 102 -10.82 4.91 4.62
N HIS A 103 -11.57 4.24 5.49
CA HIS A 103 -11.68 2.80 5.52
C HIS A 103 -13.11 2.39 5.20
N ARG A 104 -13.26 1.44 4.30
CA ARG A 104 -14.54 0.80 4.00
C ARG A 104 -14.38 -0.70 4.18
N LEU A 105 -15.46 -1.46 3.96
CA LEU A 105 -15.45 -2.91 4.19
C LEU A 105 -14.34 -3.63 3.42
N HIS A 106 -14.07 -3.21 2.18
CA HIS A 106 -13.11 -3.88 1.29
C HIS A 106 -12.05 -2.93 0.73
N SER A 107 -11.89 -1.76 1.30
CA SER A 107 -10.92 -0.80 0.78
C SER A 107 -10.35 0.12 1.85
N VAL A 108 -9.14 0.55 1.59
CA VAL A 108 -8.50 1.66 2.29
C VAL A 108 -8.10 2.71 1.28
N THR A 109 -8.48 3.95 1.54
CA THR A 109 -8.18 5.09 0.68
C THR A 109 -7.35 6.09 1.44
N VAL A 110 -6.33 6.63 0.81
CA VAL A 110 -5.48 7.68 1.38
C VAL A 110 -5.45 8.90 0.48
N CYS A 111 -5.42 10.07 1.09
CA CYS A 111 -5.15 11.32 0.42
C CYS A 111 -3.66 11.62 0.55
N LEU A 112 -2.97 11.73 -0.56
CA LEU A 112 -1.53 11.90 -0.60
C LEU A 112 -1.17 13.32 -1.04
N ALA A 113 -0.29 13.96 -0.29
CA ALA A 113 0.35 15.21 -0.69
C ALA A 113 1.80 14.93 -1.06
N SER A 114 2.22 15.41 -2.23
CA SER A 114 3.61 15.32 -2.64
C SER A 114 4.45 16.35 -1.88
N SER A 115 5.64 15.94 -1.42
CA SER A 115 6.60 16.86 -0.82
C SER A 115 7.37 17.68 -1.86
N GLN A 116 7.23 17.34 -3.13
CA GLN A 116 8.03 17.93 -4.21
C GLN A 116 7.24 18.84 -5.15
N CYS A 117 5.93 18.83 -5.04
CA CYS A 117 5.03 19.69 -5.82
C CYS A 117 3.71 19.86 -5.07
N GLU A 118 2.91 20.83 -5.49
CA GLU A 118 1.61 21.11 -4.85
C GLU A 118 0.50 20.15 -5.32
N SER A 119 0.82 18.90 -5.60
CA SER A 119 -0.19 17.95 -6.02
C SER A 119 -0.76 17.17 -4.82
N VAL A 120 -2.07 17.03 -4.82
CA VAL A 120 -2.82 16.22 -3.87
C VAL A 120 -3.70 15.26 -4.66
N TRP A 121 -3.67 14.00 -4.31
CA TRP A 121 -4.46 12.98 -5.00
C TRP A 121 -4.82 11.83 -4.06
N TRP A 122 -5.79 11.03 -4.49
CA TRP A 122 -6.31 9.93 -3.70
C TRP A 122 -5.89 8.60 -4.30
N LEU A 123 -5.48 7.67 -3.43
CA LEU A 123 -5.16 6.30 -3.81
C LEU A 123 -6.03 5.34 -2.99
N THR A 124 -6.67 4.39 -3.66
CA THR A 124 -7.48 3.36 -3.03
C THR A 124 -6.90 1.98 -3.31
N ALA A 125 -6.65 1.23 -2.25
CA ALA A 125 -6.36 -0.20 -2.33
C ALA A 125 -7.64 -0.97 -2.04
N VAL A 126 -7.99 -1.87 -2.95
CA VAL A 126 -9.21 -2.68 -2.86
C VAL A 126 -8.84 -4.13 -2.65
N TYR A 127 -9.50 -4.76 -1.70
CA TYR A 127 -9.43 -6.20 -1.49
C TYR A 127 -10.80 -6.81 -1.74
N GLY A 128 -10.91 -7.61 -2.81
CA GLY A 128 -12.14 -8.33 -3.12
C GLY A 128 -12.37 -9.54 -2.21
N PRO A 129 -13.62 -9.83 -1.86
CA PRO A 129 -13.94 -10.98 -1.03
C PRO A 129 -13.63 -12.31 -1.72
N GLN A 130 -13.45 -13.37 -0.92
CA GLN A 130 -13.10 -14.70 -1.41
C GLN A 130 -14.32 -15.57 -1.74
N GLY A 131 -15.40 -15.41 -0.98
CA GLY A 131 -16.63 -16.18 -1.19
C GLY A 131 -17.37 -15.78 -2.47
N ASP A 132 -17.95 -16.74 -3.17
CA ASP A 132 -18.61 -16.45 -4.45
C ASP A 132 -19.83 -15.53 -4.29
N GLN A 133 -20.63 -15.72 -3.26
CA GLN A 133 -21.76 -14.84 -2.98
C GLN A 133 -21.28 -13.43 -2.62
N ASP A 134 -20.25 -13.36 -1.78
CA ASP A 134 -19.66 -12.08 -1.36
C ASP A 134 -19.06 -11.32 -2.54
N LYS A 135 -18.50 -12.04 -3.53
CA LYS A 135 -18.00 -11.43 -4.78
C LYS A 135 -19.13 -10.82 -5.59
N ILE A 136 -20.27 -11.51 -5.68
CA ILE A 136 -21.44 -11.00 -6.39
C ILE A 136 -21.94 -9.73 -5.72
N ASP A 137 -22.05 -9.73 -4.41
CA ASP A 137 -22.52 -8.58 -3.63
C ASP A 137 -21.52 -7.41 -3.71
N PHE A 138 -20.24 -7.70 -3.73
CA PHE A 138 -19.19 -6.70 -3.90
C PHE A 138 -19.23 -6.00 -5.27
N LEU A 139 -19.61 -6.74 -6.31
CA LEU A 139 -19.66 -6.22 -7.68
C LEU A 139 -20.94 -5.44 -8.01
N ARG A 140 -21.92 -5.45 -7.13
CA ARG A 140 -23.16 -4.67 -7.26
C ARG A 140 -22.97 -3.24 -6.75
#